data_b4edc4462662d97704327bcfa730c130
#
_entry.id   b4edc4462662d97704327bcfa730c130
#
_cell.length_a   1.000
_cell.length_b   1.000
_cell.length_c   1.000
_cell.angle_alpha   90.00
_cell.angle_beta   90.00
_cell.angle_gamma   90.00
#
_symmetry.space_group_name_H-M   'P 1'
#
loop_
_entity.id
_entity.type
_entity.pdbx_description
1 polymer ?
#
loop_
_entity_poly.entity_id
_entity_poly.type
_entity_poly.pdbx_seq_one_letter_code
_entity_poly.pdbx_strand_id
1 'polypeptide(L)'
;MRKSVSAWHQGRLAMLGMCAGLALYASAAAAQQTRAEATGYVETSSHADVVAFLDSLERRVPGAWMRGTIGTTTQGRVIPSVIVSRPLPRTPEEARASGKPIVYVQGDIHGGEVEGKEALLALLRDLILDPKPNVLDSIVLIAIPIYNADGNDAFGPQERVRGAQNGPQRVGNRPNAAGLDLNRDYIKAEAPETQASLQMFLRADPDVFVDLHTTNGSYHGYALTYSPSLHPAAMDPALAPAGAWTRDTLLPLLRKRVRERHRFETFDYGNFRGEFAGRDDPASLSKGAWETYEHVPRFGTNYVGLRNRVSVLSEAYSHDPLERRVLATRAYVLELLRAVAEQGATVIARTRKAAIPAVGTPVPLRATMTKTPFTAPILVERLIPTGDSVRYEPGLRRGFRRSKVFTAVEMPVYDRFDATRTRPLPQGWVLRGDQTAALAKLEAHGIQMVVLDRTERVRGERFRLDSIVRAPRPFQGHQEVRVEGRWESATLELPRGAIVIPSQQPLALLAAILLEPESDDGLTTWNVLDAALTLGAPHPVQRLLAPLPASVRLAPR
;
A
#
# COMPACT_ATOMS: atom_id res chain seq x y z
N MET A 1 -12.65 70.24 -40.13
CA MET A 1 -12.28 69.81 -38.76
C MET A 1 -13.32 68.86 -38.21
N ARG A 2 -13.17 67.59 -38.47
CA ARG A 2 -13.90 66.48 -37.84
C ARG A 2 -13.08 65.22 -38.14
N LYS A 3 -12.42 64.63 -37.13
CA LYS A 3 -12.02 63.20 -37.03
C LYS A 3 -10.99 63.11 -35.89
N SER A 4 -11.42 62.55 -34.74
CA SER A 4 -10.58 61.80 -33.81
C SER A 4 -11.28 61.65 -32.42
N VAL A 5 -12.34 60.80 -32.37
CA VAL A 5 -12.97 60.39 -31.08
C VAL A 5 -13.39 58.91 -31.11
N SER A 6 -12.89 58.04 -31.99
CA SER A 6 -13.39 56.62 -31.99
C SER A 6 -12.39 55.55 -31.59
N ALA A 7 -11.10 55.88 -31.37
CA ALA A 7 -10.10 54.84 -31.07
C ALA A 7 -9.88 54.56 -29.56
N TRP A 8 -10.42 55.37 -28.67
CA TRP A 8 -10.18 55.26 -27.20
C TRP A 8 -11.23 54.36 -26.47
N HIS A 9 -12.37 54.10 -27.08
CA HIS A 9 -13.41 53.31 -26.42
C HIS A 9 -13.30 51.78 -26.67
N GLN A 10 -12.67 51.34 -27.76
CA GLN A 10 -12.53 49.90 -28.04
C GLN A 10 -11.41 49.25 -27.25
N GLY A 11 -10.32 49.99 -26.89
CA GLY A 11 -9.23 49.46 -26.07
C GLY A 11 -9.60 49.23 -24.59
N ARG A 12 -10.55 50.02 -24.04
CA ARG A 12 -11.00 49.83 -22.65
C ARG A 12 -11.96 48.68 -22.44
N LEU A 13 -12.78 48.35 -23.42
CA LEU A 13 -13.69 47.18 -23.35
C LEU A 13 -12.94 45.84 -23.52
N ALA A 14 -11.88 45.80 -24.31
CA ALA A 14 -11.07 44.59 -24.46
C ALA A 14 -10.19 44.31 -23.20
N MET A 15 -9.65 45.37 -22.53
CA MET A 15 -8.91 45.20 -21.30
C MET A 15 -9.82 44.80 -20.10
N LEU A 16 -11.02 45.35 -20.00
CA LEU A 16 -11.98 44.98 -18.97
C LEU A 16 -12.49 43.54 -19.13
N GLY A 17 -12.67 43.05 -20.38
CA GLY A 17 -13.04 41.65 -20.64
C GLY A 17 -11.94 40.66 -20.30
N MET A 18 -10.66 41.02 -20.52
CA MET A 18 -9.52 40.15 -20.19
C MET A 18 -9.23 40.11 -18.70
N CYS A 19 -9.39 41.21 -17.97
CA CYS A 19 -9.27 41.27 -16.51
C CYS A 19 -10.43 40.56 -15.81
N ALA A 20 -11.66 40.66 -16.32
CA ALA A 20 -12.80 39.94 -15.77
C ALA A 20 -12.71 38.43 -16.03
N GLY A 21 -12.20 38.01 -17.19
CA GLY A 21 -11.92 36.59 -17.48
C GLY A 21 -10.83 35.99 -16.57
N LEU A 22 -9.74 36.72 -16.34
CA LEU A 22 -8.69 36.30 -15.41
C LEU A 22 -9.14 36.30 -13.94
N ALA A 23 -9.97 37.25 -13.53
CA ALA A 23 -10.54 37.29 -12.18
C ALA A 23 -11.57 36.18 -11.95
N LEU A 24 -12.38 35.81 -12.95
CA LEU A 24 -13.29 34.67 -12.90
C LEU A 24 -12.55 33.33 -12.86
N TYR A 25 -11.44 33.18 -13.58
CA TYR A 25 -10.58 31.99 -13.50
C TYR A 25 -9.88 31.89 -12.14
N ALA A 26 -9.38 32.98 -11.59
CA ALA A 26 -8.76 33.01 -10.27
C ALA A 26 -9.77 32.74 -9.15
N SER A 27 -11.00 33.27 -9.21
CA SER A 27 -12.06 32.99 -8.24
C SER A 27 -12.59 31.56 -8.35
N ALA A 28 -12.59 30.99 -9.55
CA ALA A 28 -13.02 29.61 -9.77
C ALA A 28 -12.00 28.57 -9.27
N ALA A 29 -10.71 28.86 -9.34
CA ALA A 29 -9.65 28.03 -8.75
C ALA A 29 -9.67 28.08 -7.21
N ALA A 30 -9.96 29.24 -6.62
CA ALA A 30 -10.07 29.41 -5.17
C ALA A 30 -11.24 28.59 -4.56
N ALA A 31 -12.28 28.30 -5.32
CA ALA A 31 -13.46 27.55 -4.85
C ALA A 31 -13.26 26.02 -4.76
N GLN A 32 -12.09 25.48 -5.15
CA GLN A 32 -11.80 24.03 -5.19
C GLN A 32 -10.51 23.70 -4.44
N GLN A 33 -10.19 24.41 -3.37
CA GLN A 33 -9.03 24.11 -2.53
C GLN A 33 -9.34 23.00 -1.53
N THR A 34 -8.36 22.15 -1.22
CA THR A 34 -8.44 21.26 -0.05
C THR A 34 -8.40 22.10 1.24
N ARG A 35 -8.74 21.49 2.38
CA ARG A 35 -8.63 22.20 3.68
C ARG A 35 -7.19 22.65 3.93
N ALA A 36 -6.21 21.83 3.60
CA ALA A 36 -4.81 22.19 3.74
C ALA A 36 -4.44 23.40 2.88
N GLU A 37 -4.80 23.42 1.60
CA GLU A 37 -4.55 24.55 0.71
C GLU A 37 -5.25 25.82 1.20
N ALA A 38 -6.52 25.74 1.60
CA ALA A 38 -7.32 26.88 2.05
C ALA A 38 -6.82 27.52 3.34
N THR A 39 -6.10 26.76 4.16
CA THR A 39 -5.54 27.23 5.44
C THR A 39 -4.03 27.50 5.38
N GLY A 40 -3.43 27.50 4.17
CA GLY A 40 -1.97 27.63 4.02
C GLY A 40 -1.21 26.49 4.70
N TYR A 41 -1.76 25.28 4.64
CA TYR A 41 -1.20 24.04 5.22
C TYR A 41 -1.07 24.04 6.75
N VAL A 42 -1.90 24.85 7.44
CA VAL A 42 -1.98 24.84 8.90
C VAL A 42 -2.90 23.73 9.42
N GLU A 43 -3.93 23.39 8.66
CA GLU A 43 -4.91 22.35 8.98
C GLU A 43 -4.93 21.24 7.92
N THR A 44 -5.58 20.13 8.24
CA THR A 44 -5.83 19.02 7.32
C THR A 44 -7.33 18.74 7.24
N SER A 45 -7.76 18.10 6.14
CA SER A 45 -9.16 17.77 5.88
C SER A 45 -9.69 16.73 6.87
N SER A 46 -10.85 16.99 7.46
CA SER A 46 -11.69 15.97 8.10
C SER A 46 -12.36 15.09 7.05
N HIS A 47 -13.02 14.00 7.47
CA HIS A 47 -13.86 13.20 6.59
C HIS A 47 -14.94 14.06 5.91
N ALA A 48 -15.58 14.96 6.66
CA ALA A 48 -16.59 15.88 6.12
C ALA A 48 -16.01 16.83 5.06
N ASP A 49 -14.78 17.35 5.27
CA ASP A 49 -14.09 18.18 4.28
C ASP A 49 -13.78 17.41 2.99
N VAL A 50 -13.34 16.14 3.10
CA VAL A 50 -13.10 15.27 1.93
C VAL A 50 -14.40 15.07 1.15
N VAL A 51 -15.50 14.74 1.82
CA VAL A 51 -16.82 14.57 1.18
C VAL A 51 -17.26 15.85 0.49
N ALA A 52 -17.18 17.00 1.18
CA ALA A 52 -17.55 18.30 0.63
C ALA A 52 -16.68 18.71 -0.58
N PHE A 53 -15.38 18.38 -0.55
CA PHE A 53 -14.49 18.61 -1.68
C PHE A 53 -14.92 17.79 -2.90
N LEU A 54 -15.21 16.50 -2.73
CA LEU A 54 -15.70 15.64 -3.81
C LEU A 54 -17.07 16.08 -4.32
N ASP A 55 -18.00 16.51 -3.44
CA ASP A 55 -19.29 17.08 -3.83
C ASP A 55 -19.13 18.34 -4.67
N SER A 56 -18.18 19.20 -4.31
CA SER A 56 -17.89 20.42 -5.05
C SER A 56 -17.31 20.12 -6.43
N LEU A 57 -16.41 19.13 -6.52
CA LEU A 57 -15.81 18.69 -7.78
C LEU A 57 -16.88 18.08 -8.73
N GLU A 58 -17.82 17.28 -8.21
CA GLU A 58 -18.91 16.70 -8.98
C GLU A 58 -19.86 17.77 -9.54
N ARG A 59 -20.21 18.77 -8.73
CA ARG A 59 -21.04 19.90 -9.22
C ARG A 59 -20.37 20.70 -10.33
N ARG A 60 -19.02 20.75 -10.32
CA ARG A 60 -18.24 21.52 -11.32
C ARG A 60 -18.09 20.80 -12.65
N VAL A 61 -17.89 19.51 -12.62
CA VAL A 61 -17.70 18.66 -13.80
C VAL A 61 -18.53 17.36 -13.68
N PRO A 62 -19.87 17.48 -13.75
CA PRO A 62 -20.74 16.34 -13.55
C PRO A 62 -20.46 15.26 -14.60
N GLY A 63 -20.36 14.00 -14.15
CA GLY A 63 -20.15 12.85 -15.00
C GLY A 63 -18.73 12.70 -15.57
N ALA A 64 -17.75 13.51 -15.14
CA ALA A 64 -16.37 13.38 -15.57
C ALA A 64 -15.61 12.24 -14.87
N TRP A 65 -16.19 11.72 -13.78
CA TRP A 65 -15.65 10.66 -12.96
C TRP A 65 -16.77 9.91 -12.24
N MET A 66 -16.51 8.73 -11.74
CA MET A 66 -17.47 7.94 -10.97
C MET A 66 -17.14 8.07 -9.49
N ARG A 67 -18.08 8.64 -8.74
CA ARG A 67 -18.09 8.64 -7.29
C ARG A 67 -18.68 7.34 -6.77
N GLY A 68 -18.03 6.77 -5.76
CA GLY A 68 -18.52 5.56 -5.11
C GLY A 68 -18.05 5.47 -3.67
N THR A 69 -18.20 4.27 -3.15
CA THR A 69 -17.62 3.87 -1.86
C THR A 69 -16.99 2.49 -2.02
N ILE A 70 -15.94 2.24 -1.26
CA ILE A 70 -15.45 0.86 -1.09
C ILE A 70 -16.19 0.15 0.04
N GLY A 71 -16.77 0.89 1.01
CA GLY A 71 -17.47 0.37 2.18
C GLY A 71 -17.61 1.42 3.27
N THR A 72 -17.71 0.95 4.51
CA THR A 72 -17.83 1.80 5.70
C THR A 72 -16.78 1.42 6.75
N THR A 73 -16.39 2.39 7.57
CA THR A 73 -15.49 2.19 8.70
C THR A 73 -16.20 1.51 9.88
N THR A 74 -15.44 1.18 10.91
CA THR A 74 -15.95 0.63 12.17
C THR A 74 -17.07 1.50 12.80
N GLN A 75 -17.00 2.84 12.68
CA GLN A 75 -18.05 3.76 13.16
C GLN A 75 -19.11 4.09 12.09
N GLY A 76 -19.13 3.39 10.97
CA GLY A 76 -20.13 3.53 9.92
C GLY A 76 -19.90 4.73 8.98
N ARG A 77 -18.74 5.42 9.01
CA ARG A 77 -18.41 6.45 8.03
C ARG A 77 -18.17 5.81 6.67
N VAL A 78 -18.71 6.42 5.63
CA VAL A 78 -18.46 5.99 4.24
C VAL A 78 -17.00 6.19 3.88
N ILE A 79 -16.37 5.20 3.27
CA ILE A 79 -15.02 5.31 2.71
C ILE A 79 -15.15 5.68 1.23
N PRO A 80 -14.98 6.97 0.86
CA PRO A 80 -15.24 7.43 -0.50
C PRO A 80 -14.20 6.89 -1.48
N SER A 81 -14.66 6.53 -2.67
CA SER A 81 -13.82 6.15 -3.80
C SER A 81 -14.12 7.01 -5.02
N VAL A 82 -13.09 7.26 -5.80
CA VAL A 82 -13.14 7.96 -7.09
C VAL A 82 -12.58 7.04 -8.16
N ILE A 83 -13.33 6.79 -9.23
CA ILE A 83 -12.82 6.12 -10.42
C ILE A 83 -12.85 7.13 -11.56
N VAL A 84 -11.71 7.34 -12.19
CA VAL A 84 -11.57 8.29 -13.28
C VAL A 84 -10.67 7.74 -14.40
N SER A 85 -11.11 7.95 -15.64
CA SER A 85 -10.42 7.60 -16.89
C SER A 85 -11.10 8.31 -18.06
N ARG A 86 -10.50 8.33 -19.22
CA ARG A 86 -11.10 8.82 -20.47
C ARG A 86 -10.95 7.75 -21.58
N PRO A 87 -12.03 7.05 -22.01
CA PRO A 87 -13.41 7.16 -21.53
C PRO A 87 -13.60 6.66 -20.10
N LEU A 88 -14.65 7.17 -19.44
CA LEU A 88 -14.99 6.80 -18.07
C LEU A 88 -15.66 5.41 -18.03
N PRO A 89 -15.14 4.43 -17.26
CA PRO A 89 -15.85 3.19 -17.00
C PRO A 89 -16.99 3.43 -16.01
N ARG A 90 -18.08 2.68 -16.11
CA ARG A 90 -19.25 2.80 -15.26
C ARG A 90 -19.19 1.94 -14.00
N THR A 91 -18.33 0.92 -14.00
CA THR A 91 -18.13 0.00 -12.88
C THR A 91 -16.67 -0.39 -12.74
N PRO A 92 -16.21 -0.91 -11.58
CA PRO A 92 -14.88 -1.48 -11.43
C PRO A 92 -14.59 -2.62 -12.42
N GLU A 93 -15.60 -3.42 -12.78
CA GLU A 93 -15.50 -4.52 -13.72
C GLU A 93 -15.30 -4.00 -15.16
N GLU A 94 -15.99 -2.92 -15.56
CA GLU A 94 -15.76 -2.22 -16.84
C GLU A 94 -14.35 -1.61 -16.88
N ALA A 95 -13.86 -1.06 -15.76
CA ALA A 95 -12.49 -0.60 -15.65
C ALA A 95 -11.50 -1.73 -15.98
N ARG A 96 -11.72 -2.93 -15.42
CA ARG A 96 -10.92 -4.12 -15.73
C ARG A 96 -11.01 -4.53 -17.20
N ALA A 97 -12.19 -4.47 -17.79
CA ALA A 97 -12.45 -4.81 -19.19
C ALA A 97 -11.89 -3.79 -20.19
N SER A 98 -11.58 -2.56 -19.77
CA SER A 98 -11.08 -1.48 -20.65
C SER A 98 -9.73 -1.80 -21.33
N GLY A 99 -8.97 -2.74 -20.80
CA GLY A 99 -7.62 -3.06 -21.27
C GLY A 99 -6.55 -2.07 -20.83
N LYS A 100 -6.91 -0.98 -20.16
CA LYS A 100 -5.96 -0.02 -19.58
C LYS A 100 -5.38 -0.57 -18.26
N PRO A 101 -4.14 -0.21 -17.87
CA PRO A 101 -3.67 -0.47 -16.53
C PRO A 101 -4.51 0.28 -15.50
N ILE A 102 -4.85 -0.40 -14.41
CA ILE A 102 -5.61 0.15 -13.29
C ILE A 102 -4.65 0.48 -12.16
N VAL A 103 -4.64 1.73 -11.74
CA VAL A 103 -3.85 2.22 -10.62
C VAL A 103 -4.76 2.50 -9.44
N TYR A 104 -4.56 1.79 -8.34
CA TYR A 104 -5.26 2.01 -7.07
C TYR A 104 -4.32 2.78 -6.14
N VAL A 105 -4.76 3.95 -5.69
CA VAL A 105 -4.00 4.82 -4.76
C VAL A 105 -4.84 5.07 -3.53
N GLN A 106 -4.31 4.74 -2.36
CA GLN A 106 -4.96 5.05 -1.08
C GLN A 106 -4.09 5.97 -0.23
N GLY A 107 -4.75 6.85 0.51
CA GLY A 107 -4.13 7.70 1.52
C GLY A 107 -4.79 7.49 2.87
N ASP A 108 -4.06 7.88 3.93
CA ASP A 108 -4.60 7.98 5.28
C ASP A 108 -5.03 6.63 5.89
N ILE A 109 -4.31 5.54 5.58
CA ILE A 109 -4.50 4.25 6.26
C ILE A 109 -4.15 4.37 7.77
N HIS A 110 -3.22 5.25 8.09
CA HIS A 110 -2.97 5.72 9.45
C HIS A 110 -3.51 7.13 9.57
N GLY A 111 -4.56 7.31 10.36
CA GLY A 111 -5.36 8.54 10.37
C GLY A 111 -4.63 9.86 10.73
N GLY A 112 -3.38 9.80 11.18
CA GLY A 112 -2.55 10.99 11.41
C GLY A 112 -1.52 11.28 10.31
N GLU A 113 -1.43 10.43 9.27
CA GLU A 113 -0.51 10.54 8.14
C GLU A 113 -1.23 11.23 6.97
N VAL A 114 -1.42 12.53 7.09
CA VAL A 114 -2.46 13.29 6.38
C VAL A 114 -2.06 13.82 5.00
N GLU A 115 -0.77 13.91 4.67
CA GLU A 115 -0.33 14.50 3.39
C GLU A 115 -0.76 13.67 2.17
N GLY A 116 -0.85 12.34 2.30
CA GLY A 116 -1.32 11.45 1.23
C GLY A 116 -2.74 11.80 0.80
N LYS A 117 -3.62 12.03 1.76
CA LYS A 117 -5.01 12.46 1.55
C LYS A 117 -5.08 13.80 0.80
N GLU A 118 -4.38 14.81 1.31
CA GLU A 118 -4.36 16.15 0.72
C GLU A 118 -3.77 16.15 -0.68
N ALA A 119 -2.65 15.43 -0.88
CA ALA A 119 -1.99 15.29 -2.18
C ALA A 119 -2.90 14.62 -3.21
N LEU A 120 -3.64 13.59 -2.80
CA LEU A 120 -4.52 12.84 -3.69
C LEU A 120 -5.75 13.66 -4.09
N LEU A 121 -6.35 14.41 -3.17
CA LEU A 121 -7.46 15.33 -3.47
C LEU A 121 -7.02 16.42 -4.47
N ALA A 122 -5.89 17.08 -4.21
CA ALA A 122 -5.36 18.08 -5.11
C ALA A 122 -5.02 17.51 -6.51
N LEU A 123 -4.42 16.31 -6.56
CA LEU A 123 -4.10 15.63 -7.82
C LEU A 123 -5.35 15.25 -8.62
N LEU A 124 -6.38 14.72 -7.96
CA LEU A 124 -7.68 14.41 -8.59
C LEU A 124 -8.29 15.67 -9.22
N ARG A 125 -8.37 16.77 -8.46
CA ARG A 125 -8.84 18.05 -8.99
C ARG A 125 -8.10 18.45 -10.25
N ASP A 126 -6.76 18.45 -10.19
CA ASP A 126 -5.94 18.92 -11.29
C ASP A 126 -6.09 18.04 -12.54
N LEU A 127 -6.12 16.72 -12.39
CA LEU A 127 -6.29 15.79 -13.52
C LEU A 127 -7.69 15.85 -14.13
N ILE A 128 -8.73 16.02 -13.31
CA ILE A 128 -10.12 16.06 -13.77
C ILE A 128 -10.44 17.38 -14.44
N LEU A 129 -9.95 18.51 -13.89
CA LEU A 129 -10.22 19.85 -14.41
C LEU A 129 -9.33 20.23 -15.60
N ASP A 130 -8.23 19.53 -15.84
CA ASP A 130 -7.38 19.79 -17.01
C ASP A 130 -8.09 19.36 -18.30
N PRO A 131 -8.44 20.30 -19.20
CA PRO A 131 -9.09 19.98 -20.47
C PRO A 131 -8.16 19.32 -21.49
N LYS A 132 -6.84 19.36 -21.24
CA LYS A 132 -5.84 18.77 -22.13
C LYS A 132 -5.74 17.27 -21.94
N PRO A 133 -5.26 16.54 -22.97
CA PRO A 133 -4.88 15.13 -22.81
C PRO A 133 -3.89 14.95 -21.65
N ASN A 134 -4.15 13.99 -20.78
CA ASN A 134 -3.30 13.68 -19.65
C ASN A 134 -3.30 12.17 -19.35
N VAL A 135 -2.75 11.75 -18.23
CA VAL A 135 -2.58 10.33 -17.86
C VAL A 135 -3.90 9.54 -17.88
N LEU A 136 -5.06 10.22 -17.67
CA LEU A 136 -6.38 9.58 -17.66
C LEU A 136 -6.80 9.02 -19.02
N ASP A 137 -6.16 9.45 -20.10
CA ASP A 137 -6.40 8.89 -21.44
C ASP A 137 -5.83 7.47 -21.57
N SER A 138 -4.83 7.12 -20.75
CA SER A 138 -4.07 5.86 -20.85
C SER A 138 -4.23 4.92 -19.66
N ILE A 139 -4.75 5.39 -18.53
CA ILE A 139 -4.94 4.59 -17.30
C ILE A 139 -6.37 4.72 -16.78
N VAL A 140 -6.74 3.80 -15.89
CA VAL A 140 -7.85 3.97 -14.94
C VAL A 140 -7.26 4.24 -13.56
N LEU A 141 -7.61 5.38 -12.95
CA LEU A 141 -7.23 5.70 -11.58
C LEU A 141 -8.39 5.40 -10.65
N ILE A 142 -8.15 4.56 -9.64
CA ILE A 142 -9.02 4.34 -8.49
C ILE A 142 -8.34 5.01 -7.29
N ALA A 143 -8.95 6.04 -6.75
CA ALA A 143 -8.42 6.80 -5.63
C ALA A 143 -9.29 6.67 -4.39
N ILE A 144 -8.65 6.38 -3.25
CA ILE A 144 -9.26 6.31 -1.92
C ILE A 144 -8.56 7.37 -1.05
N PRO A 145 -9.04 8.63 -1.06
CA PRO A 145 -8.32 9.71 -0.39
C PRO A 145 -8.21 9.54 1.12
N ILE A 146 -9.24 8.98 1.75
CA ILE A 146 -9.33 8.79 3.19
C ILE A 146 -9.77 7.36 3.50
N TYR A 147 -8.80 6.49 3.78
CA TYR A 147 -9.04 5.07 4.03
C TYR A 147 -9.52 4.83 5.48
N ASN A 148 -8.84 5.39 6.47
CA ASN A 148 -9.14 5.31 7.89
C ASN A 148 -9.86 6.58 8.37
N ALA A 149 -11.10 6.77 7.94
CA ALA A 149 -11.85 7.99 8.26
C ALA A 149 -12.12 8.16 9.77
N ASP A 150 -12.23 7.06 10.53
CA ASP A 150 -12.40 7.13 11.98
C ASP A 150 -11.12 7.58 12.68
N GLY A 151 -9.98 6.99 12.31
CA GLY A 151 -8.69 7.40 12.83
C GLY A 151 -8.33 8.84 12.45
N ASN A 152 -8.66 9.25 11.21
CA ASN A 152 -8.47 10.63 10.76
C ASN A 152 -9.23 11.63 11.63
N ASP A 153 -10.53 11.37 11.89
CA ASP A 153 -11.40 12.30 12.61
C ASP A 153 -11.21 12.22 14.15
N ALA A 154 -10.44 11.26 14.64
CA ALA A 154 -10.01 11.21 16.04
C ALA A 154 -8.91 12.26 16.34
N PHE A 155 -9.17 13.53 16.02
CA PHE A 155 -8.25 14.64 16.11
C PHE A 155 -7.73 14.89 17.53
N GLY A 156 -6.42 14.84 17.69
CA GLY A 156 -5.70 15.21 18.91
C GLY A 156 -4.57 16.22 18.63
N PRO A 157 -3.96 16.81 19.70
CA PRO A 157 -2.75 17.60 19.54
C PRO A 157 -1.64 16.77 18.90
N GLN A 158 -1.01 17.27 17.84
CA GLN A 158 0.03 16.58 17.07
C GLN A 158 1.17 16.07 17.99
N GLU A 159 1.61 16.89 18.95
CA GLU A 159 2.66 16.54 19.91
C GLU A 159 2.38 15.23 20.66
N ARG A 160 1.10 14.96 20.97
CA ARG A 160 0.68 13.76 21.72
C ARG A 160 0.47 12.55 20.80
N VAL A 161 -0.07 12.77 19.60
CA VAL A 161 -0.51 11.69 18.72
C VAL A 161 0.60 11.29 17.75
N ARG A 162 1.37 12.28 17.25
CA ARG A 162 2.45 12.09 16.28
C ARG A 162 3.62 13.06 16.53
N GLY A 163 4.24 12.93 17.69
CA GLY A 163 5.29 13.84 18.15
C GLY A 163 6.50 13.98 17.23
N ALA A 164 6.77 13.01 16.36
CA ALA A 164 7.83 13.08 15.35
C ALA A 164 7.43 13.83 14.06
N GLN A 165 6.17 14.28 13.92
CA GLN A 165 5.67 14.91 12.71
C GLN A 165 5.64 16.44 12.83
N ASN A 166 6.02 17.14 11.77
CA ASN A 166 5.99 18.61 11.72
C ASN A 166 4.64 19.10 11.16
N GLY A 167 3.66 19.24 12.07
CA GLY A 167 2.30 19.70 11.72
C GLY A 167 1.45 18.69 10.94
N PRO A 168 0.18 18.99 10.76
CA PRO A 168 -0.56 20.13 11.32
C PRO A 168 -0.72 20.03 12.85
N GLN A 169 -1.18 21.13 13.51
CA GLN A 169 -1.29 21.18 14.98
C GLN A 169 -2.22 20.13 15.57
N ARG A 170 -3.25 19.75 14.82
CA ARG A 170 -4.18 18.69 15.19
C ARG A 170 -4.21 17.66 14.07
N VAL A 171 -4.04 16.40 14.42
CA VAL A 171 -4.03 15.25 13.51
C VAL A 171 -4.83 14.09 14.11
N GLY A 172 -5.23 13.17 13.27
CA GLY A 172 -5.87 11.94 13.68
C GLY A 172 -4.92 10.94 14.36
N ASN A 173 -5.47 9.81 14.74
CA ASN A 173 -4.76 8.69 15.36
C ASN A 173 -4.42 7.60 14.34
N ARG A 174 -3.32 6.88 14.60
CA ARG A 174 -2.87 5.78 13.76
C ARG A 174 -3.90 4.65 13.58
N PRO A 175 -4.46 4.03 14.66
CA PRO A 175 -5.40 2.93 14.54
C PRO A 175 -6.78 3.39 14.06
N ASN A 176 -7.60 2.45 13.61
CA ASN A 176 -9.03 2.67 13.41
C ASN A 176 -9.79 2.73 14.74
N ALA A 177 -11.12 2.91 14.69
CA ALA A 177 -11.94 3.01 15.89
C ALA A 177 -11.99 1.72 16.74
N ALA A 178 -11.65 0.56 16.16
CA ALA A 178 -11.51 -0.70 16.90
C ALA A 178 -10.10 -0.88 17.53
N GLY A 179 -9.20 0.10 17.40
CA GLY A 179 -7.84 0.03 17.90
C GLY A 179 -6.89 -0.80 17.02
N LEU A 180 -7.30 -1.17 15.81
CA LEU A 180 -6.49 -1.95 14.87
C LEU A 180 -5.61 -1.05 14.02
N ASP A 181 -4.35 -1.45 13.83
CA ASP A 181 -3.48 -0.91 12.78
C ASP A 181 -3.86 -1.56 11.45
N LEU A 182 -4.49 -0.79 10.55
CA LEU A 182 -5.00 -1.28 9.27
C LEU A 182 -3.87 -1.76 8.35
N ASN A 183 -2.64 -1.21 8.49
CA ASN A 183 -1.47 -1.70 7.77
C ASN A 183 -0.79 -2.90 8.47
N ARG A 184 -1.51 -3.60 9.34
CA ARG A 184 -1.19 -4.91 9.94
C ARG A 184 -2.34 -5.89 9.75
N ASP A 185 -3.32 -5.54 8.92
CA ASP A 185 -4.57 -6.30 8.80
C ASP A 185 -4.79 -6.96 7.43
N TYR A 186 -3.96 -6.69 6.42
CA TYR A 186 -4.21 -7.18 5.07
C TYR A 186 -4.32 -8.71 4.98
N ILE A 187 -3.45 -9.45 5.67
CA ILE A 187 -3.52 -10.92 5.67
C ILE A 187 -4.61 -11.46 6.62
N LYS A 188 -4.94 -10.72 7.67
CA LYS A 188 -5.98 -11.10 8.61
C LYS A 188 -7.38 -10.79 8.08
N ALA A 189 -7.55 -9.67 7.38
CA ALA A 189 -8.82 -9.22 6.83
C ALA A 189 -9.94 -9.17 7.89
N GLU A 190 -9.70 -8.50 9.03
CA GLU A 190 -10.63 -8.44 10.15
C GLU A 190 -11.36 -7.10 10.23
N ALA A 191 -10.65 -6.01 9.95
CA ALA A 191 -11.25 -4.68 9.93
C ALA A 191 -12.21 -4.51 8.75
N PRO A 192 -13.37 -3.87 8.94
CA PRO A 192 -14.30 -3.60 7.85
C PRO A 192 -13.67 -2.77 6.72
N GLU A 193 -12.75 -1.88 7.05
CA GLU A 193 -11.97 -1.09 6.10
C GLU A 193 -11.12 -1.99 5.19
N THR A 194 -10.43 -2.98 5.77
CA THR A 194 -9.60 -3.94 5.02
C THR A 194 -10.48 -4.85 4.15
N GLN A 195 -11.59 -5.35 4.68
CA GLN A 195 -12.53 -6.17 3.91
C GLN A 195 -13.09 -5.37 2.72
N ALA A 196 -13.43 -4.11 2.92
CA ALA A 196 -13.90 -3.20 1.87
C ALA A 196 -12.85 -3.00 0.76
N SER A 197 -11.59 -2.80 1.12
CA SER A 197 -10.48 -2.71 0.15
C SER A 197 -10.31 -4.01 -0.63
N LEU A 198 -10.32 -5.16 0.05
CA LEU A 198 -10.22 -6.47 -0.61
C LEU A 198 -11.36 -6.70 -1.60
N GLN A 199 -12.59 -6.30 -1.27
CA GLN A 199 -13.72 -6.38 -2.21
C GLN A 199 -13.49 -5.53 -3.47
N MET A 200 -12.93 -4.33 -3.33
CA MET A 200 -12.54 -3.51 -4.48
C MET A 200 -11.45 -4.20 -5.31
N PHE A 201 -10.47 -4.84 -4.66
CA PHE A 201 -9.46 -5.65 -5.36
C PHE A 201 -10.07 -6.83 -6.12
N LEU A 202 -11.10 -7.49 -5.59
CA LEU A 202 -11.79 -8.58 -6.30
C LEU A 202 -12.54 -8.09 -7.53
N ARG A 203 -13.15 -6.91 -7.46
CA ARG A 203 -13.97 -6.33 -8.54
C ARG A 203 -13.13 -5.69 -9.64
N ALA A 204 -12.19 -4.85 -9.28
CA ALA A 204 -11.37 -4.09 -10.22
C ALA A 204 -10.06 -4.80 -10.60
N ASP A 205 -9.52 -5.63 -9.72
CA ASP A 205 -8.22 -6.32 -9.83
C ASP A 205 -7.11 -5.38 -10.33
N PRO A 206 -6.75 -4.34 -9.55
CA PRO A 206 -5.83 -3.31 -9.98
C PRO A 206 -4.43 -3.88 -10.29
N ASP A 207 -3.77 -3.29 -11.28
CA ASP A 207 -2.41 -3.68 -11.69
C ASP A 207 -1.33 -3.04 -10.83
N VAL A 208 -1.62 -1.84 -10.32
CA VAL A 208 -0.72 -1.02 -9.52
C VAL A 208 -1.41 -0.59 -8.25
N PHE A 209 -0.74 -0.75 -7.14
CA PHE A 209 -1.17 -0.31 -5.81
C PHE A 209 -0.16 0.68 -5.23
N VAL A 210 -0.65 1.78 -4.68
CA VAL A 210 0.16 2.79 -3.99
C VAL A 210 -0.46 3.10 -2.64
N ASP A 211 0.33 2.97 -1.58
CA ASP A 211 -0.06 3.30 -0.21
C ASP A 211 0.73 4.50 0.29
N LEU A 212 0.01 5.57 0.69
CA LEU A 212 0.59 6.86 1.02
C LEU A 212 0.71 7.05 2.53
N HIS A 213 1.94 7.16 3.02
CA HIS A 213 2.32 7.20 4.43
C HIS A 213 3.24 8.38 4.78
N THR A 214 3.56 8.47 6.07
CA THR A 214 4.53 9.41 6.66
C THR A 214 5.58 8.66 7.47
N THR A 215 6.87 8.98 7.27
CA THR A 215 8.01 8.32 7.93
C THR A 215 7.98 8.37 9.46
N ASN A 216 8.75 7.49 10.09
CA ASN A 216 8.75 7.27 11.55
C ASN A 216 9.73 8.13 12.36
N GLY A 217 10.41 9.10 11.75
CA GLY A 217 11.19 10.09 12.50
C GLY A 217 12.71 9.94 12.47
N SER A 218 13.29 9.12 11.59
CA SER A 218 14.73 9.21 11.26
C SER A 218 15.04 10.52 10.53
N TYR A 219 16.14 11.20 10.89
CA TYR A 219 16.50 12.50 10.29
C TYR A 219 17.37 12.29 9.05
N HIS A 220 16.74 12.09 7.91
CA HIS A 220 17.40 11.90 6.61
C HIS A 220 17.16 13.09 5.66
N GLY A 221 17.87 13.11 4.52
CA GLY A 221 17.80 14.21 3.54
C GLY A 221 16.82 14.01 2.39
N TYR A 222 15.90 13.07 2.49
CA TYR A 222 14.94 12.75 1.44
C TYR A 222 13.58 13.35 1.76
N ALA A 223 12.94 14.02 0.79
CA ALA A 223 11.58 14.55 0.95
C ALA A 223 10.52 13.43 1.02
N LEU A 224 10.84 12.28 0.43
CA LEU A 224 10.01 11.11 0.41
C LEU A 224 10.89 9.86 0.23
N THR A 225 10.57 8.79 0.97
CA THR A 225 11.13 7.47 0.75
C THR A 225 10.06 6.51 0.23
N TYR A 226 10.46 5.44 -0.44
CA TYR A 226 9.53 4.49 -1.06
C TYR A 226 10.05 3.05 -0.95
N SER A 227 9.15 2.08 -1.06
CA SER A 227 9.52 0.66 -1.10
C SER A 227 8.63 -0.13 -2.06
N PRO A 228 9.16 -1.13 -2.77
CA PRO A 228 8.33 -2.15 -3.38
C PRO A 228 7.81 -3.11 -2.30
N SER A 229 7.11 -4.18 -2.69
CA SER A 229 6.97 -5.35 -1.81
C SER A 229 8.34 -5.87 -1.39
N LEU A 230 8.48 -6.32 -0.17
CA LEU A 230 9.72 -6.89 0.37
C LEU A 230 9.67 -8.41 0.54
N HIS A 231 8.51 -9.03 0.32
CA HIS A 231 8.36 -10.47 0.46
C HIS A 231 9.17 -11.21 -0.61
N PRO A 232 10.05 -12.17 -0.27
CA PRO A 232 10.94 -12.83 -1.23
C PRO A 232 10.20 -13.44 -2.43
N ALA A 233 9.04 -14.08 -2.20
CA ALA A 233 8.23 -14.63 -3.29
C ALA A 233 7.68 -13.56 -4.24
N ALA A 234 7.38 -12.35 -3.74
CA ALA A 234 6.94 -11.23 -4.56
C ALA A 234 8.09 -10.53 -5.29
N MET A 235 9.33 -10.76 -4.86
CA MET A 235 10.54 -10.16 -5.44
C MET A 235 11.29 -11.10 -6.38
N ASP A 236 10.89 -12.37 -6.44
CA ASP A 236 11.44 -13.36 -7.38
C ASP A 236 10.77 -13.19 -8.77
N PRO A 237 11.53 -12.84 -9.83
CA PRO A 237 10.97 -12.64 -11.16
C PRO A 237 10.36 -13.91 -11.78
N ALA A 238 10.75 -15.10 -11.30
CA ALA A 238 10.16 -16.37 -11.75
C ALA A 238 8.80 -16.64 -11.09
N LEU A 239 8.54 -16.07 -9.91
CA LEU A 239 7.29 -16.21 -9.17
C LEU A 239 6.35 -15.03 -9.41
N ALA A 240 6.88 -13.80 -9.36
CA ALA A 240 6.11 -12.56 -9.45
C ALA A 240 6.89 -11.49 -10.24
N PRO A 241 6.84 -11.50 -11.58
CA PRO A 241 7.64 -10.59 -12.41
C PRO A 241 7.31 -9.11 -12.22
N ALA A 242 6.17 -8.76 -11.62
CA ALA A 242 5.81 -7.37 -11.33
C ALA A 242 6.69 -6.77 -10.22
N GLY A 243 7.00 -7.53 -9.16
CA GLY A 243 7.76 -7.03 -8.03
C GLY A 243 9.21 -6.70 -8.37
N ALA A 244 9.93 -7.61 -9.01
CA ALA A 244 11.31 -7.38 -9.48
C ALA A 244 11.38 -6.17 -10.43
N TRP A 245 10.45 -6.07 -11.39
CA TRP A 245 10.38 -4.91 -12.30
C TRP A 245 10.09 -3.60 -11.55
N THR A 246 9.23 -3.65 -10.54
CA THR A 246 8.96 -2.47 -9.69
C THR A 246 10.26 -1.97 -9.07
N ARG A 247 11.02 -2.85 -8.40
CA ARG A 247 12.27 -2.50 -7.72
C ARG A 247 13.35 -2.03 -8.70
N ASP A 248 13.57 -2.79 -9.78
CA ASP A 248 14.78 -2.64 -10.60
C ASP A 248 14.58 -1.65 -11.77
N THR A 249 13.33 -1.30 -12.10
CA THR A 249 13.02 -0.43 -13.25
C THR A 249 12.16 0.77 -12.88
N LEU A 250 10.98 0.52 -12.28
CA LEU A 250 10.01 1.58 -12.03
C LEU A 250 10.51 2.58 -10.98
N LEU A 251 10.90 2.09 -9.81
CA LEU A 251 11.31 2.97 -8.70
C LEU A 251 12.56 3.81 -9.01
N PRO A 252 13.63 3.28 -9.64
CA PRO A 252 14.74 4.10 -10.12
C PRO A 252 14.33 5.17 -11.13
N LEU A 253 13.41 4.86 -12.05
CA LEU A 253 12.85 5.83 -12.99
C LEU A 253 12.11 6.95 -12.27
N LEU A 254 11.26 6.62 -11.28
CA LEU A 254 10.53 7.61 -10.49
C LEU A 254 11.48 8.51 -9.71
N ARG A 255 12.47 7.94 -9.04
CA ARG A 255 13.51 8.70 -8.32
C ARG A 255 14.18 9.73 -9.22
N LYS A 256 14.59 9.32 -10.42
CA LYS A 256 15.18 10.22 -11.41
C LYS A 256 14.23 11.33 -11.80
N ARG A 257 12.97 11.00 -12.17
CA ARG A 257 11.98 11.99 -12.65
C ARG A 257 11.58 12.98 -11.57
N VAL A 258 11.32 12.51 -10.35
CA VAL A 258 10.94 13.37 -9.23
C VAL A 258 12.05 14.36 -8.92
N ARG A 259 13.30 13.94 -8.92
CA ARG A 259 14.45 14.83 -8.73
C ARG A 259 14.58 15.86 -9.86
N GLU A 260 14.54 15.43 -11.12
CA GLU A 260 14.78 16.28 -12.28
C GLU A 260 13.64 17.28 -12.52
N ARG A 261 12.38 16.85 -12.38
CA ARG A 261 11.19 17.66 -12.73
C ARG A 261 10.62 18.45 -11.57
N HIS A 262 10.76 17.93 -10.34
CA HIS A 262 10.12 18.50 -9.15
C HIS A 262 11.11 18.94 -8.06
N ARG A 263 12.41 18.64 -8.21
CA ARG A 263 13.47 19.02 -7.27
C ARG A 263 13.31 18.44 -5.87
N PHE A 264 12.72 17.26 -5.75
CA PHE A 264 12.67 16.49 -4.51
C PHE A 264 13.64 15.32 -4.57
N GLU A 265 14.50 15.19 -3.56
CA GLU A 265 15.30 13.99 -3.36
C GLU A 265 14.42 12.90 -2.76
N THR A 266 14.49 11.70 -3.35
CA THR A 266 13.78 10.50 -2.89
C THR A 266 14.74 9.32 -2.81
N PHE A 267 14.42 8.32 -1.98
CA PHE A 267 15.27 7.15 -1.80
C PHE A 267 14.44 5.92 -1.38
N ASP A 268 15.08 4.75 -1.38
CA ASP A 268 14.51 3.53 -0.85
C ASP A 268 14.22 3.70 0.66
N TYR A 269 13.02 3.24 1.09
CA TYR A 269 12.57 3.39 2.46
C TYR A 269 13.49 2.69 3.44
N GLY A 270 13.75 3.38 4.53
CA GLY A 270 14.47 2.84 5.67
C GLY A 270 14.51 3.81 6.84
N ASN A 271 15.07 3.30 7.92
CA ASN A 271 15.40 4.04 9.12
C ASN A 271 16.85 3.75 9.50
N PHE A 272 17.41 4.60 10.34
CA PHE A 272 18.74 4.32 10.86
C PHE A 272 18.65 3.19 11.89
N ARG A 273 19.46 2.14 11.69
CA ARG A 273 19.55 1.00 12.60
C ARG A 273 20.35 1.39 13.84
N GLY A 274 19.77 1.10 15.02
CA GLY A 274 20.35 1.42 16.31
C GLY A 274 20.15 2.88 16.75
N GLU A 275 20.34 3.15 18.03
CA GLU A 275 20.35 4.52 18.52
C GLU A 275 21.65 5.21 18.11
N PHE A 276 21.53 6.31 17.42
CA PHE A 276 22.65 7.21 17.18
C PHE A 276 22.94 8.00 18.46
N ALA A 277 23.76 7.46 19.33
CA ALA A 277 24.46 8.25 20.29
C ALA A 277 25.43 9.18 19.53
N GLY A 278 25.20 10.50 19.55
CA GLY A 278 26.07 11.48 18.87
C GLY A 278 25.69 11.75 17.41
N ARG A 279 24.43 12.01 17.14
CA ARG A 279 23.94 12.49 15.80
C ARG A 279 24.62 13.75 15.31
N ASP A 280 25.40 14.40 16.13
CA ASP A 280 26.17 15.61 15.87
C ASP A 280 27.58 15.29 15.33
N ASP A 281 28.06 14.04 15.49
CA ASP A 281 29.36 13.59 15.03
C ASP A 281 29.24 12.71 13.78
N PRO A 282 29.73 13.18 12.60
CA PRO A 282 29.77 12.38 11.38
C PRO A 282 30.49 11.04 11.51
N ALA A 283 31.47 10.93 12.42
CA ALA A 283 32.20 9.68 12.66
C ALA A 283 31.35 8.62 13.36
N SER A 284 30.38 9.02 14.19
CA SER A 284 29.41 8.07 14.78
C SER A 284 28.37 7.58 13.77
N LEU A 285 28.03 8.41 12.77
CA LEU A 285 27.09 8.08 11.70
C LEU A 285 27.66 6.98 10.77
N SER A 286 28.97 6.94 10.55
CA SER A 286 29.63 5.93 9.72
C SER A 286 29.53 4.51 10.28
N LYS A 287 29.17 4.34 11.56
CA LYS A 287 28.92 3.05 12.21
C LYS A 287 27.45 2.63 12.14
N GLY A 288 26.58 3.46 11.57
CA GLY A 288 25.16 3.17 11.37
C GLY A 288 24.88 2.24 10.21
N ALA A 289 23.61 1.93 10.03
CA ALA A 289 23.10 1.21 8.87
C ALA A 289 21.73 1.78 8.50
N TRP A 290 21.34 1.63 7.24
CA TRP A 290 20.01 1.94 6.73
C TRP A 290 19.19 0.66 6.64
N GLU A 291 18.05 0.60 7.34
CA GLU A 291 17.25 -0.62 7.48
C GLU A 291 15.80 -0.37 7.11
N THR A 292 15.26 -1.21 6.21
CA THR A 292 13.85 -1.18 5.81
C THR A 292 12.92 -1.83 6.84
N TYR A 293 11.63 -2.01 6.52
CA TYR A 293 10.65 -2.68 7.38
C TYR A 293 10.54 -4.19 7.06
N GLU A 294 9.69 -4.91 7.80
CA GLU A 294 9.52 -6.35 7.67
C GLU A 294 8.84 -6.76 6.35
N HIS A 295 9.16 -7.98 5.87
CA HIS A 295 8.67 -8.54 4.61
C HIS A 295 7.25 -9.16 4.69
N VAL A 296 6.70 -9.32 5.89
CA VAL A 296 5.48 -10.10 6.11
C VAL A 296 4.24 -9.47 5.46
N PRO A 297 3.29 -10.27 4.94
CA PRO A 297 2.16 -9.76 4.15
C PRO A 297 0.99 -9.19 4.97
N ARG A 298 1.12 -9.06 6.29
CA ARG A 298 0.20 -8.23 7.06
C ARG A 298 0.26 -6.76 6.64
N PHE A 299 1.36 -6.32 6.02
CA PHE A 299 1.51 -4.99 5.40
C PHE A 299 0.90 -4.97 4.00
N GLY A 300 0.14 -3.92 3.66
CA GLY A 300 -0.58 -3.82 2.39
C GLY A 300 0.31 -3.95 1.16
N THR A 301 1.45 -3.28 1.15
CA THR A 301 2.40 -3.34 0.02
C THR A 301 2.95 -4.75 -0.20
N ASN A 302 3.29 -5.48 0.87
CA ASN A 302 3.79 -6.85 0.78
C ASN A 302 2.68 -7.83 0.34
N TYR A 303 1.48 -7.65 0.88
CA TYR A 303 0.30 -8.42 0.48
C TYR A 303 -0.01 -8.30 -1.02
N VAL A 304 -0.04 -7.07 -1.51
CA VAL A 304 -0.35 -6.81 -2.93
C VAL A 304 0.74 -7.33 -3.85
N GLY A 305 2.01 -7.30 -3.41
CA GLY A 305 3.10 -7.94 -4.14
C GLY A 305 2.92 -9.44 -4.33
N LEU A 306 2.38 -10.17 -3.32
CA LEU A 306 2.06 -11.59 -3.41
C LEU A 306 0.90 -11.90 -4.38
N ARG A 307 0.10 -10.91 -4.74
CA ARG A 307 -0.89 -11.02 -5.81
C ARG A 307 -0.27 -10.82 -7.21
N ASN A 308 1.06 -10.72 -7.31
CA ASN A 308 1.80 -10.34 -8.52
C ASN A 308 1.30 -9.01 -9.11
N ARG A 309 1.22 -7.98 -8.30
CA ARG A 309 0.89 -6.62 -8.71
C ARG A 309 2.07 -5.68 -8.43
N VAL A 310 2.19 -4.63 -9.22
CA VAL A 310 3.08 -3.51 -8.89
C VAL A 310 2.58 -2.90 -7.59
N SER A 311 3.38 -2.93 -6.54
CA SER A 311 3.01 -2.38 -5.24
C SER A 311 4.08 -1.43 -4.74
N VAL A 312 3.67 -0.26 -4.27
CA VAL A 312 4.56 0.82 -3.86
C VAL A 312 4.09 1.42 -2.54
N LEU A 313 4.96 1.36 -1.54
CA LEU A 313 4.88 2.17 -0.33
C LEU A 313 5.46 3.55 -0.65
N SER A 314 4.80 4.61 -0.24
CA SER A 314 5.28 5.99 -0.33
C SER A 314 5.25 6.63 1.05
N GLU A 315 6.40 7.11 1.53
CA GLU A 315 6.59 7.63 2.89
C GLU A 315 7.13 9.05 2.84
N ALA A 316 6.26 10.04 3.02
CA ALA A 316 6.67 11.43 3.09
C ALA A 316 7.47 11.74 4.36
N TYR A 317 8.42 12.65 4.27
CA TYR A 317 9.34 12.94 5.38
C TYR A 317 8.65 13.69 6.52
N SER A 318 8.43 13.02 7.65
CA SER A 318 7.65 13.54 8.79
C SER A 318 8.13 14.89 9.34
N HIS A 319 9.43 15.19 9.25
CA HIS A 319 10.02 16.42 9.77
C HIS A 319 9.90 17.64 8.84
N ASP A 320 9.46 17.42 7.59
CA ASP A 320 9.17 18.54 6.69
C ASP A 320 7.79 19.16 7.00
N PRO A 321 7.60 20.47 6.75
CA PRO A 321 6.30 21.11 6.86
C PRO A 321 5.24 20.40 6.02
N LEU A 322 3.97 20.45 6.44
CA LEU A 322 2.86 19.78 5.74
C LEU A 322 2.81 20.11 4.25
N GLU A 323 2.97 21.38 3.88
CA GLU A 323 3.00 21.82 2.48
C GLU A 323 4.04 21.03 1.67
N ARG A 324 5.28 20.94 2.15
CA ARG A 324 6.35 20.24 1.43
C ARG A 324 6.08 18.74 1.32
N ARG A 325 5.50 18.13 2.35
CA ARG A 325 5.09 16.71 2.33
C ARG A 325 4.00 16.46 1.30
N VAL A 326 2.97 17.30 1.26
CA VAL A 326 1.88 17.23 0.28
C VAL A 326 2.41 17.39 -1.15
N LEU A 327 3.27 18.38 -1.39
CA LEU A 327 3.85 18.63 -2.72
C LEU A 327 4.77 17.50 -3.17
N ALA A 328 5.59 16.94 -2.28
CA ALA A 328 6.48 15.81 -2.61
C ALA A 328 5.67 14.54 -2.93
N THR A 329 4.66 14.22 -2.12
CA THR A 329 3.76 13.08 -2.35
C THR A 329 2.99 13.23 -3.67
N ARG A 330 2.42 14.42 -3.93
CA ARG A 330 1.71 14.71 -5.19
C ARG A 330 2.64 14.56 -6.40
N ALA A 331 3.86 15.08 -6.34
CA ALA A 331 4.86 14.94 -7.40
C ALA A 331 5.20 13.47 -7.67
N TYR A 332 5.43 12.70 -6.60
CA TYR A 332 5.75 11.28 -6.70
C TYR A 332 4.61 10.47 -7.34
N VAL A 333 3.38 10.64 -6.87
CA VAL A 333 2.20 9.96 -7.42
C VAL A 333 1.98 10.36 -8.88
N LEU A 334 2.10 11.64 -9.23
CA LEU A 334 1.96 12.10 -10.62
C LEU A 334 2.99 11.45 -11.55
N GLU A 335 4.27 11.36 -11.15
CA GLU A 335 5.29 10.70 -11.97
C GLU A 335 5.07 9.19 -12.08
N LEU A 336 4.52 8.55 -11.03
CA LEU A 336 4.12 7.15 -11.07
C LEU A 336 2.98 6.95 -12.09
N LEU A 337 1.92 7.76 -12.05
CA LEU A 337 0.82 7.68 -13.01
C LEU A 337 1.32 7.90 -14.46
N ARG A 338 2.25 8.85 -14.67
CA ARG A 338 2.88 9.08 -15.99
C ARG A 338 3.69 7.87 -16.44
N ALA A 339 4.50 7.28 -15.58
CA ALA A 339 5.29 6.10 -15.90
C ALA A 339 4.41 4.89 -16.24
N VAL A 340 3.31 4.69 -15.50
CA VAL A 340 2.33 3.64 -15.78
C VAL A 340 1.59 3.90 -17.10
N ALA A 341 1.20 5.14 -17.38
CA ALA A 341 0.57 5.51 -18.66
C ALA A 341 1.47 5.23 -19.86
N GLU A 342 2.75 5.57 -19.76
CA GLU A 342 3.76 5.33 -20.80
C GLU A 342 4.10 3.84 -20.98
N GLN A 343 4.06 3.06 -19.91
CA GLN A 343 4.49 1.65 -19.89
C GLN A 343 3.33 0.66 -19.69
N GLY A 344 2.11 1.06 -20.03
CA GLY A 344 0.89 0.29 -19.75
C GLY A 344 0.93 -1.15 -20.27
N ALA A 345 1.44 -1.36 -21.49
CA ALA A 345 1.59 -2.71 -22.05
C ALA A 345 2.54 -3.59 -21.21
N THR A 346 3.64 -3.02 -20.72
CA THR A 346 4.61 -3.72 -19.86
C THR A 346 3.99 -4.07 -18.51
N VAL A 347 3.26 -3.13 -17.89
CA VAL A 347 2.53 -3.36 -16.63
C VAL A 347 1.57 -4.53 -16.78
N ILE A 348 0.70 -4.51 -17.79
CA ILE A 348 -0.28 -5.56 -18.07
C ILE A 348 0.39 -6.92 -18.34
N ALA A 349 1.50 -6.93 -19.10
CA ALA A 349 2.23 -8.15 -19.39
C ALA A 349 2.80 -8.79 -18.12
N ARG A 350 3.27 -7.99 -17.17
CA ARG A 350 3.88 -8.48 -15.92
C ARG A 350 2.87 -8.80 -14.82
N THR A 351 1.67 -8.22 -14.88
CA THR A 351 0.60 -8.47 -13.92
C THR A 351 -0.42 -9.48 -14.44
N ARG A 352 -1.25 -9.09 -15.39
CA ARG A 352 -2.40 -9.87 -15.89
C ARG A 352 -2.01 -11.07 -16.74
N LYS A 353 -0.92 -10.94 -17.52
CA LYS A 353 -0.48 -11.96 -18.49
C LYS A 353 0.71 -12.79 -17.99
N ALA A 354 1.15 -12.57 -16.75
CA ALA A 354 2.20 -13.39 -16.15
C ALA A 354 1.75 -14.84 -16.01
N ALA A 355 2.68 -15.75 -16.23
CA ALA A 355 2.43 -17.18 -16.04
C ALA A 355 2.17 -17.47 -14.55
N ILE A 356 1.25 -18.39 -14.28
CA ILE A 356 1.05 -18.94 -12.94
C ILE A 356 2.27 -19.82 -12.61
N PRO A 357 2.86 -19.73 -11.41
CA PRO A 357 3.99 -20.57 -11.02
C PRO A 357 3.66 -22.05 -11.15
N ALA A 358 4.57 -22.81 -11.74
CA ALA A 358 4.36 -24.25 -11.94
C ALA A 358 4.37 -25.03 -10.61
N VAL A 359 3.67 -26.15 -10.58
CA VAL A 359 3.77 -27.12 -9.48
C VAL A 359 5.23 -27.53 -9.30
N GLY A 360 5.68 -27.64 -8.05
CA GLY A 360 7.07 -27.95 -7.71
C GLY A 360 7.99 -26.73 -7.59
N THR A 361 7.55 -25.53 -8.03
CA THR A 361 8.34 -24.31 -7.86
C THR A 361 8.53 -24.01 -6.37
N PRO A 362 9.77 -23.76 -5.89
CA PRO A 362 10.01 -23.39 -4.50
C PRO A 362 9.39 -22.04 -4.15
N VAL A 363 8.58 -21.98 -3.10
CA VAL A 363 7.95 -20.76 -2.59
C VAL A 363 8.56 -20.44 -1.22
N PRO A 364 9.14 -19.25 -1.02
CA PRO A 364 9.56 -18.76 0.28
C PRO A 364 8.37 -18.61 1.24
N LEU A 365 8.46 -19.19 2.43
CA LEU A 365 7.45 -19.12 3.49
C LEU A 365 7.92 -18.33 4.70
N ARG A 366 9.24 -18.30 4.94
CA ARG A 366 9.90 -17.51 5.99
C ARG A 366 11.15 -16.87 5.41
N ALA A 367 11.48 -15.72 5.94
CA ALA A 367 12.70 -15.04 5.52
C ALA A 367 13.34 -14.28 6.69
N THR A 368 14.57 -13.89 6.50
CA THR A 368 15.30 -13.00 7.40
C THR A 368 15.89 -11.84 6.63
N MET A 369 15.91 -10.68 7.27
CA MET A 369 16.50 -9.48 6.67
C MET A 369 18.01 -9.65 6.51
N THR A 370 18.52 -9.27 5.36
CA THR A 370 19.94 -9.30 5.00
C THR A 370 20.41 -7.97 4.44
N LYS A 371 21.71 -7.72 4.54
CA LYS A 371 22.31 -6.53 3.94
C LYS A 371 22.55 -6.73 2.45
N THR A 372 22.53 -5.64 1.70
CA THR A 372 23.05 -5.63 0.33
C THR A 372 24.56 -5.92 0.32
N PRO A 373 25.12 -6.42 -0.79
CA PRO A 373 26.57 -6.65 -0.90
C PRO A 373 27.41 -5.36 -0.99
N PHE A 374 26.77 -4.21 -1.09
CA PHE A 374 27.39 -2.88 -1.22
C PHE A 374 26.80 -1.91 -0.19
N THR A 375 27.52 -0.84 0.10
CA THR A 375 27.04 0.32 0.86
C THR A 375 26.34 1.30 -0.06
N ALA A 376 25.61 2.25 0.53
CA ALA A 376 25.01 3.35 -0.20
C ALA A 376 25.25 4.69 0.52
N PRO A 377 25.36 5.80 -0.23
CA PRO A 377 25.48 7.13 0.33
C PRO A 377 24.11 7.60 0.82
N ILE A 378 23.83 7.42 2.10
CA ILE A 378 22.59 7.86 2.73
C ILE A 378 22.72 9.33 3.15
N LEU A 379 21.75 10.16 2.74
CA LEU A 379 21.68 11.54 3.15
C LEU A 379 21.20 11.63 4.60
N VAL A 380 22.07 12.12 5.47
CA VAL A 380 21.81 12.31 6.89
C VAL A 380 21.65 13.79 7.19
N GLU A 381 20.59 14.18 7.90
CA GLU A 381 20.42 15.55 8.34
C GLU A 381 21.19 15.80 9.64
N ARG A 382 22.03 16.82 9.64
CA ARG A 382 22.70 17.28 10.86
C ARG A 382 21.70 18.00 11.77
N LEU A 383 21.65 17.61 13.04
CA LEU A 383 20.92 18.32 14.07
C LEU A 383 21.88 19.23 14.86
N ILE A 384 21.41 20.40 15.28
CA ILE A 384 22.18 21.37 16.06
C ILE A 384 21.63 21.41 17.47
N PRO A 385 22.44 21.10 18.50
CA PRO A 385 22.04 21.28 19.88
C PRO A 385 21.68 22.74 20.18
N THR A 386 20.59 22.99 20.90
CA THR A 386 20.14 24.34 21.26
C THR A 386 20.65 24.79 22.63
N GLY A 387 21.21 23.91 23.43
CA GLY A 387 21.56 24.17 24.83
C GLY A 387 20.35 24.23 25.78
N ASP A 388 19.13 24.13 25.24
CA ASP A 388 17.87 24.14 25.98
C ASP A 388 17.14 22.80 25.79
N SER A 389 17.18 21.94 26.80
CA SER A 389 16.55 20.63 26.78
C SER A 389 15.01 20.67 26.86
N VAL A 390 14.43 21.83 27.17
CA VAL A 390 12.98 22.02 27.30
C VAL A 390 12.35 22.46 25.98
N ARG A 391 13.13 23.12 25.12
CA ARG A 391 12.64 23.63 23.83
C ARG A 391 12.14 22.48 22.96
N TYR A 392 10.89 22.59 22.56
CA TYR A 392 10.23 21.69 21.64
C TYR A 392 9.90 22.43 20.34
N GLU A 393 10.32 21.86 19.22
CA GLU A 393 9.85 22.25 17.88
C GLU A 393 9.09 21.06 17.29
N PRO A 394 7.92 21.27 16.65
CA PRO A 394 7.15 20.16 16.05
C PRO A 394 8.01 19.29 15.13
N GLY A 395 7.92 18.00 15.31
CA GLY A 395 8.71 17.04 14.52
C GLY A 395 10.19 16.96 14.92
N LEU A 396 10.60 17.51 16.06
CA LEU A 396 11.99 17.51 16.48
C LEU A 396 12.19 16.89 17.88
N ARG A 397 13.36 16.28 18.06
CA ARG A 397 13.83 15.88 19.39
C ARG A 397 14.05 17.13 20.26
N ARG A 398 13.59 17.11 21.50
CA ARG A 398 13.82 18.20 22.47
C ARG A 398 15.31 18.52 22.59
N GLY A 399 15.62 19.80 22.66
CA GLY A 399 16.99 20.30 22.77
C GLY A 399 17.78 20.37 21.45
N PHE A 400 17.13 20.14 20.33
CA PHE A 400 17.75 20.22 19.00
C PHE A 400 16.94 21.09 18.06
N ARG A 401 17.61 21.60 17.00
CA ARG A 401 17.00 22.23 15.83
C ARG A 401 17.57 21.64 14.55
N ARG A 402 16.80 21.67 13.49
CA ARG A 402 17.26 21.23 12.15
C ARG A 402 18.30 22.21 11.61
N SER A 403 19.38 21.69 11.05
CA SER A 403 20.36 22.52 10.34
C SER A 403 19.98 22.74 8.88
N LYS A 404 19.16 21.85 8.31
CA LYS A 404 18.91 21.74 6.85
C LYS A 404 20.20 21.48 6.05
N VAL A 405 21.26 21.02 6.72
CA VAL A 405 22.50 20.57 6.10
C VAL A 405 22.48 19.06 6.06
N PHE A 406 22.64 18.51 4.85
CA PHE A 406 22.61 17.08 4.59
C PHE A 406 24.00 16.61 4.18
N THR A 407 24.44 15.51 4.76
CA THR A 407 25.72 14.89 4.44
C THR A 407 25.46 13.47 3.95
N ALA A 408 26.07 13.11 2.83
CA ALA A 408 26.05 11.72 2.35
C ALA A 408 27.03 10.90 3.20
N VAL A 409 26.54 9.85 3.83
CA VAL A 409 27.32 8.94 4.66
C VAL A 409 27.20 7.53 4.08
N GLU A 410 28.34 6.95 3.71
CA GLU A 410 28.40 5.56 3.24
C GLU A 410 28.07 4.61 4.38
N MET A 411 26.99 3.82 4.23
CA MET A 411 26.59 2.85 5.24
C MET A 411 25.98 1.59 4.63
N PRO A 412 26.02 0.45 5.35
CA PRO A 412 25.33 -0.77 4.95
C PRO A 412 23.81 -0.54 4.83
N VAL A 413 23.20 -1.16 3.81
CA VAL A 413 21.74 -1.13 3.59
C VAL A 413 21.19 -2.53 3.83
N TYR A 414 20.13 -2.61 4.66
CA TYR A 414 19.39 -3.82 4.97
C TYR A 414 17.99 -3.68 4.36
N ASP A 415 17.84 -4.11 3.12
CA ASP A 415 16.59 -4.03 2.36
C ASP A 415 16.31 -5.30 1.54
N ARG A 416 17.02 -6.39 1.86
CA ARG A 416 16.85 -7.71 1.25
C ARG A 416 16.36 -8.69 2.29
N PHE A 417 15.68 -9.72 1.81
CA PHE A 417 15.21 -10.81 2.64
C PHE A 417 15.55 -12.14 2.00
N ASP A 418 16.38 -12.92 2.68
CA ASP A 418 16.76 -14.25 2.26
C ASP A 418 15.80 -15.28 2.85
N ALA A 419 15.30 -16.18 2.00
CA ALA A 419 14.41 -17.24 2.44
C ALA A 419 15.09 -18.21 3.41
N THR A 420 14.52 -18.36 4.61
CA THR A 420 14.97 -19.33 5.62
C THR A 420 14.15 -20.61 5.61
N ARG A 421 12.98 -20.58 4.99
CA ARG A 421 12.12 -21.73 4.75
C ARG A 421 11.47 -21.61 3.38
N THR A 422 11.63 -22.65 2.56
CA THR A 422 10.96 -22.78 1.26
C THR A 422 10.22 -24.10 1.17
N ARG A 423 9.15 -24.15 0.38
CA ARG A 423 8.44 -25.38 0.06
C ARG A 423 8.03 -25.40 -1.41
N PRO A 424 8.08 -26.59 -2.06
CA PRO A 424 7.58 -26.71 -3.42
C PRO A 424 6.06 -26.48 -3.44
N LEU A 425 5.59 -25.75 -4.44
CA LEU A 425 4.17 -25.53 -4.69
C LEU A 425 3.50 -26.89 -4.97
N PRO A 426 2.51 -27.34 -4.17
CA PRO A 426 1.84 -28.63 -4.38
C PRO A 426 0.87 -28.57 -5.58
N GLN A 427 0.22 -29.67 -5.91
CA GLN A 427 -0.92 -29.64 -6.84
C GLN A 427 -2.10 -28.82 -6.29
N GLY A 428 -2.21 -28.77 -4.97
CA GLY A 428 -3.21 -28.00 -4.25
C GLY A 428 -3.17 -28.34 -2.76
N TRP A 429 -4.01 -27.66 -2.03
CA TRP A 429 -4.22 -27.93 -0.61
C TRP A 429 -5.62 -28.46 -0.38
N VAL A 430 -5.79 -29.21 0.69
CA VAL A 430 -7.09 -29.68 1.17
C VAL A 430 -7.33 -29.13 2.55
N LEU A 431 -8.51 -28.58 2.74
CA LEU A 431 -9.00 -28.12 4.03
C LEU A 431 -10.32 -28.85 4.34
N ARG A 432 -10.50 -29.28 5.58
CA ARG A 432 -11.75 -29.88 6.01
C ARG A 432 -12.87 -28.85 5.98
N GLY A 433 -14.07 -29.27 5.60
CA GLY A 433 -15.22 -28.36 5.47
C GLY A 433 -15.72 -27.76 6.79
N ASP A 434 -15.29 -28.30 7.93
CA ASP A 434 -15.57 -27.77 9.27
C ASP A 434 -14.68 -26.59 9.66
N GLN A 435 -13.64 -26.28 8.87
CA GLN A 435 -12.76 -25.11 9.06
C GLN A 435 -13.38 -23.83 8.48
N THR A 436 -14.61 -23.53 8.88
CA THR A 436 -15.43 -22.44 8.28
C THR A 436 -14.77 -21.06 8.35
N ALA A 437 -14.07 -20.76 9.45
CA ALA A 437 -13.34 -19.48 9.60
C ALA A 437 -12.21 -19.36 8.56
N ALA A 438 -11.43 -20.42 8.36
CA ALA A 438 -10.36 -20.44 7.36
C ALA A 438 -10.91 -20.30 5.94
N LEU A 439 -12.00 -21.01 5.64
CA LEU A 439 -12.66 -20.91 4.34
C LEU A 439 -13.19 -19.50 4.05
N ALA A 440 -13.81 -18.84 5.04
CA ALA A 440 -14.27 -17.47 4.90
C ALA A 440 -13.09 -16.48 4.65
N LYS A 441 -11.93 -16.69 5.28
CA LYS A 441 -10.73 -15.88 5.00
C LYS A 441 -10.23 -16.10 3.58
N LEU A 442 -10.12 -17.35 3.11
CA LEU A 442 -9.71 -17.65 1.74
C LEU A 442 -10.64 -17.00 0.71
N GLU A 443 -11.95 -17.03 0.96
CA GLU A 443 -12.96 -16.38 0.11
C GLU A 443 -12.78 -14.85 0.10
N ALA A 444 -12.58 -14.22 1.27
CA ALA A 444 -12.33 -12.77 1.38
C ALA A 444 -11.09 -12.33 0.59
N HIS A 445 -10.07 -13.19 0.50
CA HIS A 445 -8.86 -12.95 -0.30
C HIS A 445 -9.04 -13.25 -1.80
N GLY A 446 -10.15 -13.87 -2.21
CA GLY A 446 -10.41 -14.27 -3.59
C GLY A 446 -9.68 -15.54 -4.02
N ILE A 447 -9.26 -16.36 -3.08
CA ILE A 447 -8.65 -17.67 -3.37
C ILE A 447 -9.70 -18.60 -3.96
N GLN A 448 -9.41 -19.17 -5.12
CA GLN A 448 -10.31 -20.13 -5.77
C GLN A 448 -10.34 -21.44 -5.01
N MET A 449 -11.53 -21.90 -4.74
CA MET A 449 -11.81 -23.13 -4.04
C MET A 449 -12.79 -23.98 -4.84
N VAL A 450 -12.67 -25.31 -4.75
CA VAL A 450 -13.54 -26.25 -5.43
C VAL A 450 -13.98 -27.34 -4.44
N VAL A 451 -15.20 -27.84 -4.63
CA VAL A 451 -15.82 -28.87 -3.79
C VAL A 451 -15.83 -30.19 -4.55
N LEU A 452 -15.41 -31.26 -3.89
CA LEU A 452 -15.45 -32.61 -4.46
C LEU A 452 -16.89 -33.16 -4.49
N ASP A 453 -17.31 -33.70 -5.64
CA ASP A 453 -18.64 -34.32 -5.82
C ASP A 453 -18.74 -35.77 -5.28
N ARG A 454 -17.61 -36.41 -4.99
CA ARG A 454 -17.50 -37.76 -4.47
C ARG A 454 -16.25 -37.96 -3.61
N THR A 455 -16.16 -39.11 -2.94
CA THR A 455 -14.97 -39.51 -2.18
C THR A 455 -13.84 -39.91 -3.12
N GLU A 456 -12.63 -39.42 -2.85
CA GLU A 456 -11.42 -39.73 -3.62
C GLU A 456 -10.27 -40.16 -2.72
N ARG A 457 -9.36 -40.97 -3.29
CA ARG A 457 -8.08 -41.33 -2.67
C ARG A 457 -6.94 -40.80 -3.51
N VAL A 458 -6.17 -39.90 -2.95
CA VAL A 458 -5.11 -39.18 -3.68
C VAL A 458 -3.80 -39.19 -2.90
N ARG A 459 -2.69 -39.33 -3.61
CA ARG A 459 -1.36 -39.17 -2.99
C ARG A 459 -1.15 -37.75 -2.52
N GLY A 460 -0.78 -37.60 -1.25
CA GLY A 460 -0.56 -36.29 -0.63
C GLY A 460 0.40 -36.36 0.54
N GLU A 461 0.40 -35.30 1.33
CA GLU A 461 1.20 -35.15 2.54
C GLU A 461 0.37 -34.58 3.67
N ARG A 462 0.71 -34.96 4.90
CA ARG A 462 0.21 -34.38 6.15
C ARG A 462 1.37 -33.78 6.91
N PHE A 463 1.18 -32.59 7.45
CA PHE A 463 2.17 -31.95 8.30
C PHE A 463 1.93 -32.36 9.76
N ARG A 464 2.84 -33.18 10.32
CA ARG A 464 2.77 -33.58 11.73
C ARG A 464 3.40 -32.50 12.60
N LEU A 465 2.66 -32.06 13.62
CA LEU A 465 3.06 -31.01 14.53
C LEU A 465 4.03 -31.55 15.60
N ASP A 466 5.29 -31.12 15.55
CA ASP A 466 6.32 -31.46 16.54
C ASP A 466 6.43 -30.36 17.62
N SER A 467 6.09 -29.11 17.30
CA SER A 467 5.96 -28.04 18.30
C SER A 467 4.90 -27.00 17.92
N ILE A 468 4.31 -26.36 18.94
CA ILE A 468 3.38 -25.25 18.81
C ILE A 468 3.86 -24.19 19.80
N VAL A 469 4.37 -23.07 19.29
CA VAL A 469 4.91 -21.96 20.10
C VAL A 469 3.98 -20.76 19.93
N ARG A 470 3.60 -20.15 21.05
CA ARG A 470 2.79 -18.93 21.08
C ARG A 470 3.65 -17.73 21.48
N ALA A 471 3.44 -16.61 20.84
CA ALA A 471 4.12 -15.37 21.22
C ALA A 471 3.81 -15.00 22.70
N PRO A 472 4.79 -14.48 23.45
CA PRO A 472 4.60 -14.18 24.87
C PRO A 472 3.63 -13.01 25.11
N ARG A 473 3.41 -12.17 24.12
CA ARG A 473 2.50 -11.01 24.19
C ARG A 473 1.57 -11.02 22.98
N PRO A 474 0.30 -10.65 23.18
CA PRO A 474 -0.61 -10.49 22.06
C PRO A 474 -0.23 -9.27 21.19
N PHE A 475 -0.48 -9.38 19.88
CA PHE A 475 -0.34 -8.32 18.93
C PHE A 475 -1.62 -8.22 18.09
N GLN A 476 -2.19 -7.02 17.97
CA GLN A 476 -3.43 -6.77 17.19
C GLN A 476 -4.57 -7.75 17.57
N GLY A 477 -4.74 -8.03 18.84
CA GLY A 477 -5.76 -8.94 19.36
C GLY A 477 -5.42 -10.44 19.29
N HIS A 478 -4.30 -10.84 18.69
CA HIS A 478 -3.87 -12.22 18.49
C HIS A 478 -2.61 -12.57 19.25
N GLN A 479 -2.54 -13.80 19.73
CA GLN A 479 -1.30 -14.39 20.23
C GLN A 479 -0.70 -15.22 19.09
N GLU A 480 0.24 -14.61 18.32
CA GLU A 480 0.86 -15.23 17.16
C GLU A 480 1.34 -16.65 17.44
N VAL A 481 1.01 -17.57 16.55
CA VAL A 481 1.39 -18.99 16.64
C VAL A 481 2.44 -19.32 15.59
N ARG A 482 3.48 -20.01 16.04
CA ARG A 482 4.48 -20.62 15.17
C ARG A 482 4.51 -22.12 15.40
N VAL A 483 4.48 -22.89 14.33
CA VAL A 483 4.57 -24.34 14.40
C VAL A 483 5.84 -24.82 13.72
N GLU A 484 6.39 -25.93 14.24
CA GLU A 484 7.43 -26.72 13.60
C GLU A 484 6.96 -28.17 13.51
N GLY A 485 7.44 -28.87 12.48
CA GLY A 485 7.03 -30.24 12.23
C GLY A 485 7.63 -30.80 10.96
N ARG A 486 7.08 -31.92 10.51
CA ARG A 486 7.54 -32.62 9.33
C ARG A 486 6.38 -33.04 8.44
N TRP A 487 6.63 -33.02 7.14
CA TRP A 487 5.73 -33.56 6.13
C TRP A 487 5.89 -35.08 6.04
N GLU A 488 4.76 -35.81 6.13
CA GLU A 488 4.69 -37.25 6.04
C GLU A 488 3.83 -37.61 4.81
N SER A 489 4.39 -38.40 3.89
CA SER A 489 3.65 -38.92 2.72
C SER A 489 2.49 -39.77 3.17
N ALA A 490 1.33 -39.57 2.55
CA ALA A 490 0.11 -40.29 2.87
C ALA A 490 -0.78 -40.47 1.64
N THR A 491 -1.60 -41.53 1.66
CA THR A 491 -2.80 -41.56 0.82
C THR A 491 -3.90 -40.82 1.56
N LEU A 492 -4.32 -39.68 1.01
CA LEU A 492 -5.39 -38.89 1.58
C LEU A 492 -6.74 -39.44 1.15
N GLU A 493 -7.60 -39.68 2.10
CA GLU A 493 -9.01 -40.00 1.85
C GLU A 493 -9.82 -38.73 1.95
N LEU A 494 -10.26 -38.22 0.81
CA LEU A 494 -11.01 -36.99 0.67
C LEU A 494 -12.48 -37.32 0.54
N PRO A 495 -13.32 -37.07 1.55
CA PRO A 495 -14.74 -37.36 1.46
C PRO A 495 -15.43 -36.46 0.42
N ARG A 496 -16.59 -36.86 -0.05
CA ARG A 496 -17.49 -35.97 -0.76
C ARG A 496 -17.71 -34.69 0.05
N GLY A 497 -17.64 -33.54 -0.61
CA GLY A 497 -17.73 -32.21 0.04
C GLY A 497 -16.41 -31.71 0.59
N ALA A 498 -15.30 -32.46 0.47
CA ALA A 498 -13.97 -31.91 0.79
C ALA A 498 -13.65 -30.70 -0.10
N ILE A 499 -13.01 -29.72 0.48
CA ILE A 499 -12.65 -28.47 -0.21
C ILE A 499 -11.19 -28.53 -0.62
N VAL A 500 -10.98 -28.37 -1.92
CA VAL A 500 -9.66 -28.33 -2.54
C VAL A 500 -9.35 -26.92 -3.01
N ILE A 501 -8.15 -26.46 -2.71
CA ILE A 501 -7.61 -25.18 -3.15
C ILE A 501 -6.54 -25.50 -4.19
N PRO A 502 -6.83 -25.39 -5.50
CA PRO A 502 -5.85 -25.67 -6.55
C PRO A 502 -4.68 -24.67 -6.48
N SER A 503 -3.45 -25.12 -6.66
CA SER A 503 -2.32 -24.20 -6.77
C SER A 503 -2.22 -23.53 -8.14
N GLN A 504 -2.85 -24.11 -9.17
CA GLN A 504 -2.87 -23.54 -10.52
C GLN A 504 -3.95 -22.46 -10.63
N GLN A 505 -3.74 -21.35 -9.91
CA GLN A 505 -4.60 -20.17 -9.90
C GLN A 505 -3.77 -18.89 -9.80
N PRO A 506 -4.28 -17.72 -10.22
CA PRO A 506 -3.54 -16.45 -10.19
C PRO A 506 -2.99 -16.07 -8.81
N LEU A 507 -3.67 -16.48 -7.73
CA LEU A 507 -3.30 -16.17 -6.35
C LEU A 507 -2.54 -17.33 -5.66
N ALA A 508 -1.84 -18.16 -6.43
CA ALA A 508 -1.12 -19.33 -5.90
C ALA A 508 -0.12 -19.00 -4.80
N LEU A 509 0.61 -17.90 -4.93
CA LEU A 509 1.59 -17.44 -3.91
C LEU A 509 0.89 -17.03 -2.62
N LEU A 510 -0.17 -16.24 -2.73
CA LEU A 510 -0.96 -15.84 -1.57
C LEU A 510 -1.61 -17.04 -0.88
N ALA A 511 -2.15 -17.99 -1.66
CA ALA A 511 -2.70 -19.24 -1.12
C ALA A 511 -1.65 -20.05 -0.36
N ALA A 512 -0.41 -20.14 -0.89
CA ALA A 512 0.69 -20.80 -0.20
C ALA A 512 1.01 -20.13 1.15
N ILE A 513 1.12 -18.80 1.19
CA ILE A 513 1.40 -18.07 2.43
C ILE A 513 0.26 -18.24 3.44
N LEU A 514 -1.00 -18.22 3.01
CA LEU A 514 -2.14 -18.39 3.91
C LEU A 514 -2.22 -19.81 4.49
N LEU A 515 -1.98 -20.84 3.66
CA LEU A 515 -2.30 -22.23 3.98
C LEU A 515 -1.11 -23.03 4.53
N GLU A 516 0.12 -22.70 4.15
CA GLU A 516 1.27 -23.49 4.59
C GLU A 516 1.48 -23.37 6.10
N PRO A 517 1.54 -24.49 6.84
CA PRO A 517 1.71 -24.49 8.30
C PRO A 517 2.95 -23.72 8.76
N GLU A 518 4.00 -23.79 7.97
CA GLU A 518 5.31 -23.18 8.27
C GLU A 518 5.42 -21.71 7.83
N SER A 519 4.36 -21.08 7.32
CA SER A 519 4.35 -19.66 6.99
C SER A 519 4.54 -18.81 8.25
N ASP A 520 5.27 -17.71 8.13
CA ASP A 520 5.46 -16.76 9.24
C ASP A 520 4.33 -15.73 9.36
N ASP A 521 3.37 -15.72 8.43
CA ASP A 521 2.24 -14.79 8.45
C ASP A 521 0.96 -15.37 7.80
N GLY A 522 0.68 -16.67 8.03
CA GLY A 522 -0.48 -17.38 7.47
C GLY A 522 -1.66 -17.53 8.45
N LEU A 523 -2.66 -18.32 8.06
CA LEU A 523 -3.86 -18.59 8.88
C LEU A 523 -3.51 -19.23 10.23
N THR A 524 -2.44 -20.03 10.29
CA THR A 524 -1.92 -20.62 11.53
C THR A 524 -1.39 -19.57 12.47
N THR A 525 -0.58 -18.63 11.96
CA THR A 525 0.01 -17.53 12.74
C THR A 525 -1.06 -16.70 13.44
N TRP A 526 -2.18 -16.46 12.76
CA TRP A 526 -3.25 -15.58 13.22
C TRP A 526 -4.42 -16.31 13.89
N ASN A 527 -4.17 -17.48 14.49
CA ASN A 527 -5.11 -18.23 15.33
C ASN A 527 -6.37 -18.74 14.61
N VAL A 528 -6.47 -18.64 13.30
CA VAL A 528 -7.67 -19.06 12.54
C VAL A 528 -7.88 -20.57 12.61
N LEU A 529 -6.80 -21.32 12.76
CA LEU A 529 -6.80 -22.78 12.83
C LEU A 529 -6.56 -23.34 14.25
N ASP A 530 -6.46 -22.50 15.27
CA ASP A 530 -6.05 -22.86 16.63
C ASP A 530 -6.84 -24.02 17.24
N ALA A 531 -8.15 -24.06 17.05
CA ALA A 531 -9.01 -25.13 17.58
C ALA A 531 -8.68 -26.53 17.03
N ALA A 532 -7.99 -26.60 15.89
CA ALA A 532 -7.60 -27.84 15.24
C ALA A 532 -6.12 -28.19 15.45
N LEU A 533 -5.33 -27.35 16.14
CA LEU A 533 -3.92 -27.62 16.39
C LEU A 533 -3.74 -28.49 17.64
N THR A 534 -3.18 -29.68 17.48
CA THR A 534 -2.85 -30.58 18.58
C THR A 534 -1.44 -31.13 18.39
N LEU A 535 -0.60 -30.99 19.42
CA LEU A 535 0.77 -31.51 19.38
C LEU A 535 0.79 -33.01 19.07
N GLY A 536 1.65 -33.43 18.16
CA GLY A 536 1.78 -34.79 17.70
C GLY A 536 0.70 -35.23 16.70
N ALA A 537 -0.31 -34.42 16.40
CA ALA A 537 -1.35 -34.70 15.40
C ALA A 537 -1.03 -34.02 14.05
N PRO A 538 -1.68 -34.44 12.97
CA PRO A 538 -1.59 -33.76 11.68
C PRO A 538 -2.23 -32.34 11.74
N HIS A 539 -1.59 -31.37 11.09
CA HIS A 539 -2.16 -30.05 10.83
C HIS A 539 -3.44 -30.16 9.98
N PRO A 540 -4.44 -29.27 10.15
CA PRO A 540 -5.69 -29.33 9.39
C PRO A 540 -5.53 -29.11 7.88
N VAL A 541 -4.46 -28.41 7.45
CA VAL A 541 -4.13 -28.26 6.03
C VAL A 541 -3.27 -29.44 5.56
N GLN A 542 -3.67 -30.06 4.47
CA GLN A 542 -2.95 -31.16 3.81
C GLN A 542 -2.57 -30.75 2.39
N ARG A 543 -1.53 -31.34 1.82
CA ARG A 543 -1.08 -31.10 0.44
C ARG A 543 -1.44 -32.24 -0.49
N LEU A 544 -1.86 -31.92 -1.70
CA LEU A 544 -1.98 -32.85 -2.81
C LEU A 544 -0.66 -32.91 -3.59
N LEU A 545 -0.12 -34.11 -3.76
CA LEU A 545 1.09 -34.34 -4.56
C LEU A 545 0.78 -34.87 -5.96
N ALA A 546 -0.45 -35.36 -6.17
CA ALA A 546 -0.94 -35.79 -7.47
C ALA A 546 -2.16 -34.97 -7.86
N PRO A 547 -2.39 -34.73 -9.16
CA PRO A 547 -3.63 -34.12 -9.62
C PRO A 547 -4.83 -35.00 -9.25
N LEU A 548 -5.97 -34.34 -9.06
CA LEU A 548 -7.24 -35.08 -8.92
C LEU A 548 -7.55 -35.81 -10.24
N PRO A 549 -8.19 -37.01 -10.18
CA PRO A 549 -8.62 -37.70 -11.39
C PRO A 549 -9.51 -36.80 -12.27
N ALA A 550 -9.32 -36.85 -13.59
CA ALA A 550 -10.09 -36.03 -14.52
C ALA A 550 -11.62 -36.33 -14.50
N SER A 551 -12.00 -37.49 -13.94
CA SER A 551 -13.40 -37.90 -13.76
C SER A 551 -14.10 -37.25 -12.56
N VAL A 552 -13.34 -36.52 -11.70
CA VAL A 552 -13.91 -35.81 -10.54
C VAL A 552 -14.56 -34.53 -11.05
N ARG A 553 -15.82 -34.34 -10.73
CA ARG A 553 -16.49 -33.06 -10.97
C ARG A 553 -16.18 -32.12 -9.82
N LEU A 554 -15.73 -30.93 -10.19
CA LEU A 554 -15.40 -29.87 -9.26
C LEU A 554 -16.45 -28.75 -9.43
N ALA A 555 -17.08 -28.35 -8.35
CA ALA A 555 -17.95 -27.18 -8.33
C ALA A 555 -17.23 -26.03 -7.66
N PRO A 556 -17.30 -24.80 -8.20
CA PRO A 556 -16.86 -23.62 -7.48
C PRO A 556 -17.60 -23.52 -6.14
N ARG A 557 -16.88 -23.11 -5.12
CA ARG A 557 -17.47 -22.77 -3.84
C ARG A 557 -17.89 -21.30 -3.83
#